data_a0ea4d0c50615868062b37d606b828bf
#
_entry.id   a0ea4d0c50615868062b37d606b828bf
#
_cell.length_a   1.000
_cell.length_b   1.000
_cell.length_c   1.000
_cell.angle_alpha   90.00
_cell.angle_beta   90.00
_cell.angle_gamma   90.00
#
_symmetry.space_group_name_H-M   'P 1'
#
loop_
_entity.id
_entity.type
_entity.pdbx_description
1 polymer ?
#
loop_
_entity_poly.entity_id
_entity_poly.type
_entity_poly.pdbx_seq_one_letter_code
_entity_poly.pdbx_strand_id
1 'polypeptide(L)'
;MAHRRVIFHIDVNSAFLSWTAVRLMQEGQPDIRLVPSVVSGDPSDRRSIITAASIPAKRLGIKTADPVSMALRKCPGLIIVRGDKEWYKKCSEGFIEICRRYSPVLQQFSIDECFIDMTLRNWGEDPVDVATR
;
A
#
# COMPACT_ATOMS: atom_id res chain seq x y z
N MET A 1 24.40 -18.44 25.08
CA MET A 1 24.35 -17.22 24.29
C MET A 1 22.90 -16.88 23.97
N ALA A 2 22.46 -15.70 24.31
CA ALA A 2 21.11 -15.30 24.01
C ALA A 2 20.96 -15.04 22.52
N HIS A 3 19.96 -15.66 21.89
CA HIS A 3 19.63 -15.40 20.49
C HIS A 3 18.82 -14.12 20.39
N ARG A 4 19.33 -13.17 19.61
CA ARG A 4 18.63 -11.94 19.33
C ARG A 4 17.45 -12.24 18.40
N ARG A 5 16.27 -11.83 18.80
CA ARG A 5 15.08 -11.94 17.98
C ARG A 5 15.07 -10.84 16.91
N VAL A 6 14.85 -11.23 15.66
CA VAL A 6 14.78 -10.29 14.53
C VAL A 6 13.42 -10.43 13.87
N ILE A 7 12.58 -9.40 14.04
CA ILE A 7 11.24 -9.36 13.48
C ILE A 7 11.16 -8.18 12.50
N PHE A 8 10.76 -8.44 11.27
CA PHE A 8 10.45 -7.39 10.30
C PHE A 8 8.95 -7.14 10.29
N HIS A 9 8.57 -5.90 10.45
CA HIS A 9 7.22 -5.43 10.14
C HIS A 9 7.27 -4.79 8.75
N ILE A 10 6.52 -5.35 7.82
CA ILE A 10 6.50 -4.90 6.43
C ILE A 10 5.10 -4.36 6.12
N ASP A 11 5.05 -3.12 5.63
CA ASP A 11 3.82 -2.43 5.27
C ASP A 11 3.97 -1.87 3.86
N VAL A 12 3.01 -2.16 3.00
CA VAL A 12 2.99 -1.60 1.65
C VAL A 12 2.45 -0.16 1.71
N ASN A 13 3.29 0.80 1.40
CA ASN A 13 2.93 2.21 1.45
C ASN A 13 1.79 2.55 0.49
N SER A 14 0.71 3.15 1.02
CA SER A 14 -0.46 3.53 0.24
C SER A 14 -0.90 2.38 -0.68
N ALA A 15 -1.07 1.20 -0.11
CA ALA A 15 -1.24 -0.06 -0.85
C ALA A 15 -2.34 0.02 -1.91
N PHE A 16 -3.54 0.47 -1.54
CA PHE A 16 -4.67 0.52 -2.47
C PHE A 16 -4.38 1.43 -3.66
N LEU A 17 -3.76 2.58 -3.43
CA LEU A 17 -3.40 3.47 -4.52
C LEU A 17 -2.30 2.87 -5.40
N SER A 18 -1.26 2.33 -4.79
CA SER A 18 -0.12 1.74 -5.52
C SER A 18 -0.56 0.54 -6.35
N TRP A 19 -1.37 -0.34 -5.79
CA TRP A 19 -1.90 -1.50 -6.52
C TRP A 19 -2.85 -1.09 -7.65
N THR A 20 -3.66 -0.06 -7.43
CA THR A 20 -4.52 0.52 -8.48
C THR A 20 -3.67 1.10 -9.60
N ALA A 21 -2.61 1.82 -9.26
CA ALA A 21 -1.69 2.40 -10.24
C ALA A 21 -1.06 1.32 -11.13
N VAL A 22 -0.62 0.21 -10.54
CA VAL A 22 -0.03 -0.90 -11.29
C VAL A 22 -1.04 -1.48 -12.27
N ARG A 23 -2.29 -1.71 -11.85
CA ARG A 23 -3.33 -2.22 -12.73
C ARG A 23 -3.59 -1.28 -13.90
N LEU A 24 -3.72 0.01 -13.62
CA LEU A 24 -3.98 1.02 -14.67
C LEU A 24 -2.83 1.11 -15.66
N MET A 25 -1.59 1.01 -15.17
CA MET A 25 -0.41 1.00 -16.04
C MET A 25 -0.37 -0.22 -16.95
N GLN A 26 -0.81 -1.38 -16.47
CA GLN A 26 -0.94 -2.58 -17.29
C GLN A 26 -1.98 -2.39 -18.40
N GLU A 27 -2.96 -1.53 -18.20
CA GLU A 27 -3.97 -1.15 -19.19
C GLU A 27 -3.54 0.00 -20.09
N GLY A 28 -2.27 0.45 -19.98
CA GLY A 28 -1.74 1.55 -20.80
C GLY A 28 -2.04 2.94 -20.24
N GLN A 29 -2.54 3.05 -19.02
CA GLN A 29 -2.84 4.33 -18.40
C GLN A 29 -1.58 4.93 -17.75
N PRO A 30 -1.53 6.27 -17.58
CA PRO A 30 -0.44 6.90 -16.84
C PRO A 30 -0.36 6.46 -15.39
N ASP A 31 0.81 6.64 -14.77
CA ASP A 31 1.01 6.34 -13.36
C ASP A 31 0.35 7.41 -12.48
N ILE A 32 -0.76 7.07 -11.87
CA ILE A 32 -1.52 8.00 -11.02
C ILE A 32 -0.81 8.38 -9.73
N ARG A 33 0.25 7.66 -9.34
CA ARG A 33 1.04 8.01 -8.16
C ARG A 33 1.79 9.33 -8.32
N LEU A 34 1.99 9.77 -9.55
CA LEU A 34 2.75 10.97 -9.88
C LEU A 34 1.90 12.25 -9.89
N VAL A 35 0.60 12.12 -9.76
CA VAL A 35 -0.36 13.24 -9.79
C VAL A 35 -1.31 13.14 -8.62
N PRO A 36 -2.01 14.26 -8.25
CA PRO A 36 -3.03 14.19 -7.21
C PRO A 36 -4.12 13.18 -7.59
N SER A 37 -4.20 12.10 -6.83
CA SER A 37 -5.13 11.00 -7.07
C SER A 37 -5.51 10.32 -5.77
N VAL A 38 -6.70 9.73 -5.75
CA VAL A 38 -7.22 8.99 -4.60
C VAL A 38 -7.97 7.75 -5.06
N VAL A 39 -8.05 6.78 -4.15
CA VAL A 39 -8.96 5.65 -4.26
C VAL A 39 -10.09 5.87 -3.28
N SER A 40 -11.32 5.64 -3.71
CA SER A 40 -12.51 5.78 -2.86
C SER A 40 -13.50 4.65 -3.17
N GLY A 41 -14.66 4.70 -2.52
CA GLY A 41 -15.80 3.87 -2.89
C GLY A 41 -16.34 4.30 -4.25
N ASP A 42 -17.66 4.44 -4.39
CA ASP A 42 -18.26 4.90 -5.66
C ASP A 42 -17.86 6.36 -5.94
N PRO A 43 -17.12 6.66 -7.03
CA PRO A 43 -16.71 8.01 -7.35
C PRO A 43 -17.88 8.96 -7.63
N SER A 44 -19.05 8.45 -7.98
CA SER A 44 -20.25 9.26 -8.21
C SER A 44 -20.95 9.66 -6.91
N ASP A 45 -20.67 8.98 -5.80
CA ASP A 45 -21.23 9.30 -4.49
C ASP A 45 -20.23 10.16 -3.71
N ARG A 46 -20.51 11.45 -3.62
CA ARG A 46 -19.64 12.41 -2.93
C ARG A 46 -19.53 12.18 -1.41
N ARG A 47 -20.42 11.35 -0.85
CA ARG A 47 -20.35 10.96 0.57
C ARG A 47 -19.36 9.83 0.79
N SER A 48 -18.89 9.17 -0.28
CA SER A 48 -17.84 8.17 -0.17
C SER A 48 -16.59 8.77 0.45
N ILE A 49 -15.86 7.95 1.18
CA ILE A 49 -14.61 8.36 1.81
C ILE A 49 -13.40 7.86 1.03
N ILE A 50 -12.29 8.55 1.20
CA ILE A 50 -11.02 8.21 0.59
C ILE A 50 -10.38 7.09 1.40
N THR A 51 -9.97 6.02 0.71
CA THR A 51 -9.28 4.89 1.33
C THR A 51 -7.76 4.95 1.14
N ALA A 52 -7.29 5.64 0.10
CA ALA A 52 -5.86 5.86 -0.14
C ALA A 52 -5.67 7.12 -0.97
N ALA A 53 -4.53 7.78 -0.81
CA ALA A 53 -4.20 9.00 -1.54
C ALA A 53 -2.74 8.97 -2.01
N SER A 54 -2.47 9.57 -3.17
CA SER A 54 -1.11 9.73 -3.67
C SER A 54 -0.33 10.74 -2.82
N ILE A 55 0.99 10.72 -2.92
CA ILE A 55 1.84 11.71 -2.25
C ILE A 55 1.49 13.13 -2.70
N PRO A 56 1.32 13.42 -4.01
CA PRO A 56 0.86 14.72 -4.43
C PRO A 56 -0.48 15.15 -3.82
N ALA A 57 -1.44 14.22 -3.67
CA ALA A 57 -2.72 14.52 -3.03
C ALA A 57 -2.53 14.82 -1.53
N LYS A 58 -1.70 14.06 -0.85
CA LYS A 58 -1.39 14.28 0.58
C LYS A 58 -0.76 15.65 0.80
N ARG A 59 0.08 16.12 -0.11
CA ARG A 59 0.68 17.46 -0.04
C ARG A 59 -0.33 18.57 -0.15
N LEU A 60 -1.49 18.31 -0.74
CA LEU A 60 -2.61 19.26 -0.80
C LEU A 60 -3.52 19.17 0.41
N GLY A 61 -3.17 18.36 1.41
CA GLY A 61 -3.95 18.20 2.62
C GLY A 61 -5.08 17.17 2.52
N ILE A 62 -5.09 16.35 1.47
CA ILE A 62 -6.07 15.26 1.30
C ILE A 62 -5.61 14.07 2.10
N LYS A 63 -6.50 13.51 2.92
CA LYS A 63 -6.18 12.41 3.84
C LYS A 63 -7.11 11.23 3.65
N THR A 64 -6.63 10.04 4.04
CA THR A 64 -7.49 8.87 4.21
C THR A 64 -8.62 9.19 5.17
N ALA A 65 -9.80 8.70 4.87
CA ALA A 65 -11.06 8.95 5.57
C ALA A 65 -11.71 10.31 5.29
N ASP A 66 -11.07 11.22 4.56
CA ASP A 66 -11.72 12.44 4.10
C ASP A 66 -12.88 12.10 3.17
N PRO A 67 -14.02 12.84 3.25
CA PRO A 67 -15.06 12.73 2.23
C PRO A 67 -14.54 13.17 0.86
N VAL A 68 -15.00 12.51 -0.20
CA VAL A 68 -14.63 12.87 -1.57
C VAL A 68 -14.97 14.33 -1.87
N SER A 69 -16.12 14.82 -1.37
CA SER A 69 -16.51 16.22 -1.56
C SER A 69 -15.48 17.21 -1.01
N MET A 70 -14.90 16.91 0.16
CA MET A 70 -13.86 17.74 0.75
C MET A 70 -12.58 17.71 -0.09
N ALA A 71 -12.19 16.53 -0.57
CA ALA A 71 -11.01 16.37 -1.40
C ALA A 71 -11.13 17.14 -2.72
N LEU A 72 -12.32 17.15 -3.34
CA LEU A 72 -12.58 17.90 -4.56
C LEU A 72 -12.52 19.42 -4.33
N ARG A 73 -12.85 19.90 -3.15
CA ARG A 73 -12.68 21.31 -2.79
C ARG A 73 -11.21 21.68 -2.72
N LYS A 74 -10.38 20.79 -2.20
CA LYS A 74 -8.92 21.02 -2.09
C LYS A 74 -8.22 20.88 -3.43
N CYS A 75 -8.73 20.03 -4.31
CA CYS A 75 -8.16 19.79 -5.64
C CYS A 75 -9.28 19.47 -6.64
N PRO A 76 -9.79 20.47 -7.38
CA PRO A 76 -10.88 20.24 -8.34
C PRO A 76 -10.53 19.26 -9.47
N GLY A 77 -9.25 19.19 -9.84
CA GLY A 77 -8.76 18.25 -10.87
C GLY A 77 -8.34 16.89 -10.35
N LEU A 78 -8.71 16.54 -9.13
CA LEU A 78 -8.33 15.28 -8.50
C LEU A 78 -8.81 14.07 -9.31
N ILE A 79 -7.91 13.11 -9.54
CA ILE A 79 -8.26 11.83 -10.14
C ILE A 79 -8.81 10.92 -9.05
N ILE A 80 -10.02 10.43 -9.25
CA ILE A 80 -10.70 9.56 -8.29
C ILE A 80 -10.94 8.21 -8.95
N VAL A 81 -10.42 7.15 -8.36
CA VAL A 81 -10.55 5.79 -8.88
C VAL A 81 -11.30 4.94 -7.86
N ARG A 82 -12.25 4.17 -8.36
CA ARG A 82 -12.98 3.21 -7.53
C ARG A 82 -12.06 2.06 -7.14
N GLY A 83 -12.07 1.68 -5.86
CA GLY A 83 -11.31 0.54 -5.37
C GLY A 83 -11.81 -0.78 -5.96
N ASP A 84 -10.89 -1.69 -6.22
CA ASP A 84 -11.16 -3.04 -6.72
C ASP A 84 -10.68 -4.07 -5.69
N LYS A 85 -11.60 -4.56 -4.89
CA LYS A 85 -11.31 -5.50 -3.80
C LYS A 85 -10.71 -6.81 -4.31
N GLU A 86 -11.16 -7.29 -5.45
CA GLU A 86 -10.64 -8.54 -6.05
C GLU A 86 -9.18 -8.38 -6.44
N TRP A 87 -8.82 -7.26 -7.05
CA TRP A 87 -7.46 -6.94 -7.43
C TRP A 87 -6.57 -6.79 -6.19
N TYR A 88 -7.05 -6.11 -5.16
CA TYR A 88 -6.30 -5.90 -3.92
C TYR A 88 -6.03 -7.22 -3.21
N LYS A 89 -6.99 -8.13 -3.22
CA LYS A 89 -6.80 -9.47 -2.67
C LYS A 89 -5.67 -10.21 -3.39
N LYS A 90 -5.63 -10.17 -4.71
CA LYS A 90 -4.57 -10.78 -5.51
C LYS A 90 -3.21 -10.15 -5.20
N CYS A 91 -3.14 -8.84 -5.10
CA CYS A 91 -1.91 -8.13 -4.77
C CYS A 91 -1.43 -8.49 -3.36
N SER A 92 -2.35 -8.56 -2.40
CA SER A 92 -2.03 -8.95 -1.04
C SER A 92 -1.47 -10.37 -0.97
N GLU A 93 -2.07 -11.32 -1.68
CA GLU A 93 -1.59 -12.70 -1.75
C GLU A 93 -0.18 -12.76 -2.33
N GLY A 94 0.10 -11.99 -3.39
CA GLY A 94 1.43 -11.89 -3.98
C GLY A 94 2.45 -11.29 -3.03
N PHE A 95 2.06 -10.26 -2.29
CA PHE A 95 2.89 -9.63 -1.27
C PHE A 95 3.27 -10.62 -0.16
N ILE A 96 2.30 -11.36 0.36
CA ILE A 96 2.53 -12.36 1.41
C ILE A 96 3.42 -13.50 0.89
N GLU A 97 3.21 -13.94 -0.33
CA GLU A 97 4.06 -14.96 -0.95
C GLU A 97 5.52 -14.52 -1.04
N ILE A 98 5.76 -13.28 -1.43
CA ILE A 98 7.12 -12.72 -1.48
C ILE A 98 7.73 -12.73 -0.07
N CYS A 99 6.99 -12.30 0.94
CA CYS A 99 7.48 -12.30 2.32
C CYS A 99 7.81 -13.70 2.81
N ARG A 100 7.04 -14.71 2.44
CA ARG A 100 7.29 -16.12 2.82
C ARG A 100 8.59 -16.67 2.25
N ARG A 101 9.10 -16.11 1.17
CA ARG A 101 10.40 -16.51 0.61
C ARG A 101 11.55 -16.17 1.54
N TYR A 102 11.37 -15.22 2.44
CA TYR A 102 12.39 -14.80 3.40
C TYR A 102 12.29 -15.55 4.73
N SER A 103 11.10 -15.95 5.13
CA SER A 103 10.89 -16.73 6.35
C SER A 103 9.57 -17.49 6.30
N PRO A 104 9.56 -18.78 6.73
CA PRO A 104 8.32 -19.53 6.85
C PRO A 104 7.49 -19.09 8.07
N VAL A 105 8.10 -18.37 9.02
CA VAL A 105 7.40 -17.87 10.20
C VAL A 105 6.90 -16.46 9.89
N LEU A 106 5.62 -16.38 9.52
CA LEU A 106 4.99 -15.15 9.07
C LEU A 106 3.62 -15.03 9.70
N GLN A 107 3.29 -13.83 10.18
CA GLN A 107 1.97 -13.48 10.65
C GLN A 107 1.44 -12.33 9.83
N GLN A 108 0.35 -12.56 9.10
CA GLN A 108 -0.33 -11.50 8.37
C GLN A 108 -1.17 -10.70 9.36
N PHE A 109 -0.93 -9.39 9.43
CA PHE A 109 -1.65 -8.48 10.31
C PHE A 109 -2.85 -7.85 9.61
N SER A 110 -2.70 -7.48 8.33
CA SER A 110 -3.76 -6.90 7.51
C SER A 110 -3.50 -7.19 6.03
N ILE A 111 -4.33 -6.65 5.15
CA ILE A 111 -4.21 -6.88 3.70
C ILE A 111 -2.84 -6.39 3.15
N ASP A 112 -2.24 -5.38 3.75
CA ASP A 112 -1.01 -4.75 3.29
C ASP A 112 0.12 -4.79 4.32
N GLU A 113 -0.03 -5.56 5.40
CA GLU A 113 0.96 -5.62 6.47
C GLU A 113 1.21 -7.05 6.91
N CYS A 114 2.47 -7.36 7.19
CA CYS A 114 2.81 -8.63 7.83
C CYS A 114 4.03 -8.48 8.72
N PHE A 115 4.15 -9.40 9.67
CA PHE A 115 5.36 -9.59 10.48
C PHE A 115 6.03 -10.87 10.02
N ILE A 116 7.34 -10.84 9.81
CA ILE A 116 8.12 -12.03 9.52
C ILE A 116 9.24 -12.19 10.54
N ASP A 117 9.44 -13.43 10.98
CA ASP A 117 10.51 -13.76 11.91
C ASP A 117 11.75 -14.14 11.13
N MET A 118 12.76 -13.27 11.18
CA MET A 118 14.03 -13.45 10.48
C MET A 118 15.14 -13.93 11.43
N THR A 119 14.80 -14.32 12.65
CA THR A 119 15.77 -14.68 13.68
C THR A 119 16.66 -15.85 13.27
N LEU A 120 16.09 -16.86 12.61
CA LEU A 120 16.82 -18.07 12.21
C LEU A 120 17.61 -17.91 10.92
N ARG A 121 17.46 -16.78 10.23
CA ARG A 121 18.24 -16.52 9.01
C ARG A 121 19.70 -16.24 9.40
N ASN A 122 20.62 -16.72 8.57
CA ASN A 122 22.03 -16.42 8.76
C ASN A 122 22.30 -14.95 8.39
N TRP A 123 22.61 -14.14 9.42
CA TRP A 123 22.87 -12.72 9.25
C TRP A 123 24.36 -12.48 9.05
N GLY A 124 24.85 -12.64 7.81
CA GLY A 124 26.18 -12.15 7.43
C GLY A 124 26.20 -10.63 7.22
N GLU A 125 25.03 -9.99 7.29
CA GLU A 125 24.83 -8.55 7.05
C GLU A 125 23.89 -7.96 8.08
N ASP A 126 23.89 -6.63 8.20
CA ASP A 126 22.95 -5.93 9.06
C ASP A 126 21.52 -6.17 8.55
N PRO A 127 20.56 -6.52 9.43
CA PRO A 127 19.16 -6.72 9.02
C PRO A 127 18.54 -5.52 8.30
N VAL A 128 18.93 -4.29 8.68
CA VAL A 128 18.43 -3.07 8.02
C VAL A 128 18.87 -3.03 6.56
N ASP A 129 20.12 -3.41 6.27
CA ASP A 129 20.64 -3.43 4.90
C ASP A 129 19.90 -4.46 4.04
N VAL A 130 19.55 -5.61 4.61
CA VAL A 130 18.76 -6.63 3.92
C VAL A 130 17.36 -6.10 3.62
N ALA A 131 16.74 -5.41 4.55
CA ALA A 131 15.38 -4.88 4.40
C ALA A 131 15.29 -3.77 3.34
N THR A 132 16.40 -3.07 3.06
CA THR A 132 16.43 -1.96 2.09
C THR A 132 16.75 -2.39 0.66
N ARG A 133 17.05 -3.65 0.42
CA ARG A 133 17.36 -4.17 -0.91
C ARG A 133 16.16 -4.30 -1.84
#